data_d4e998a13a6e7a3c81da03143d4bd035
#
_entry.id   d4e998a13a6e7a3c81da03143d4bd035
#
_cell.length_a   1.000
_cell.length_b   1.000
_cell.length_c   1.000
_cell.angle_alpha   90.00
_cell.angle_beta   90.00
_cell.angle_gamma   90.00
#
_symmetry.space_group_name_H-M   'P 1'
#
loop_
_entity.id
_entity.type
_entity.pdbx_description
1 polymer ?
#
loop_
_entity_poly.entity_id
_entity_poly.type
_entity_poly.pdbx_seq_one_letter_code
_entity_poly.pdbx_strand_id
1 'polypeptide(L)'
;MATNLTISAVREGIAAKKMSARELAADYFKRIAARNTELNAFLTLCEKRAYAQADRVDAMVAAGKPLPPLAGVPIAIKDTISTRGLRTTCGSKILDNYIPPYDATAVIRLEAAGAVILGKTNCDEFAMGSSTENSAYGPVKNPVAPDRVPGGSSGGSAAAVAADLAVAALGTDTGGSIRQPGSFCGIPAMMGSYGRVSRYGLIAFASSLDRIGPFAHNVADVAQVLQIIAGRDPNDSTSTTAPVEDYGAGLAKPVKGMKIGIPKEYFGAGMDAGVREKVEAGIALLRKMGCELMDIHLPHTDYAIATYYIIATAEASSNLARYDGVRFGPRVDGDSLIAMYRKTRGAGFGPEVKRRIVLGTYVLSAGYYDAYYLKGQKVRALIAQDFREAFQKVDAIVTPTSPVPAFKLGERVNDPLQMYLADIYTVTGSLAGLPGISVPCGRIGGKLPVGLQVFGPAFGEAKVLRLAHAFEQAGGAAL
;
A
#
# COMPACT_ATOMS: atom_id res chain seq x y z
N MET A 1 -27.78 -2.76 0.49
CA MET A 1 -27.33 -1.92 -0.65
C MET A 1 -26.52 -2.77 -1.64
N ALA A 2 -26.23 -2.24 -2.86
CA ALA A 2 -25.37 -2.96 -3.82
C ALA A 2 -23.98 -3.23 -3.25
N THR A 3 -23.32 -4.28 -3.74
CA THR A 3 -21.95 -4.65 -3.38
C THR A 3 -20.95 -4.12 -4.43
N ASN A 4 -19.69 -3.98 -4.06
CA ASN A 4 -18.60 -3.50 -4.92
C ASN A 4 -18.91 -2.15 -5.60
N LEU A 5 -19.43 -1.20 -4.81
CA LEU A 5 -19.72 0.13 -5.32
C LEU A 5 -18.44 0.82 -5.81
N THR A 6 -18.51 1.46 -6.98
CA THR A 6 -17.46 2.36 -7.46
C THR A 6 -17.65 3.77 -6.91
N ILE A 7 -16.60 4.57 -6.93
CA ILE A 7 -16.65 5.99 -6.53
C ILE A 7 -17.69 6.74 -7.37
N SER A 8 -17.74 6.47 -8.70
CA SER A 8 -18.75 7.07 -9.59
C SER A 8 -20.17 6.67 -9.19
N ALA A 9 -20.41 5.37 -8.94
CA ALA A 9 -21.73 4.87 -8.54
C ALA A 9 -22.22 5.49 -7.21
N VAL A 10 -21.31 5.67 -6.24
CA VAL A 10 -21.63 6.36 -4.98
C VAL A 10 -22.04 7.81 -5.24
N ARG A 11 -21.21 8.56 -5.98
CA ARG A 11 -21.48 9.98 -6.27
C ARG A 11 -22.76 10.19 -7.05
N GLU A 12 -22.97 9.40 -8.09
CA GLU A 12 -24.21 9.45 -8.92
C GLU A 12 -25.44 9.08 -8.10
N GLY A 13 -25.35 8.06 -7.26
CA GLY A 13 -26.44 7.66 -6.37
C GLY A 13 -26.83 8.74 -5.38
N ILE A 14 -25.84 9.41 -4.76
CA ILE A 14 -26.04 10.52 -3.84
C ILE A 14 -26.58 11.76 -4.57
N ALA A 15 -26.00 12.13 -5.70
CA ALA A 15 -26.46 13.27 -6.52
C ALA A 15 -27.91 13.09 -6.99
N ALA A 16 -28.28 11.88 -7.37
CA ALA A 16 -29.63 11.52 -7.79
C ALA A 16 -30.61 11.29 -6.62
N LYS A 17 -30.16 11.48 -5.36
CA LYS A 17 -30.96 11.24 -4.14
C LYS A 17 -31.50 9.80 -4.03
N LYS A 18 -30.84 8.82 -4.66
CA LYS A 18 -31.17 7.40 -4.54
C LYS A 18 -30.68 6.78 -3.24
N MET A 19 -29.69 7.39 -2.61
CA MET A 19 -29.15 7.08 -1.29
C MET A 19 -28.60 8.35 -0.66
N SER A 20 -28.59 8.45 0.66
CA SER A 20 -27.85 9.49 1.36
C SER A 20 -26.43 9.01 1.74
N ALA A 21 -25.50 9.95 1.92
CA ALA A 21 -24.16 9.61 2.39
C ALA A 21 -24.21 8.99 3.82
N ARG A 22 -25.15 9.45 4.65
CA ARG A 22 -25.35 8.93 6.00
C ARG A 22 -25.84 7.48 6.00
N GLU A 23 -26.85 7.15 5.17
CA GLU A 23 -27.35 5.77 5.02
C GLU A 23 -26.26 4.84 4.48
N LEU A 24 -25.47 5.31 3.52
CA LEU A 24 -24.34 4.55 3.00
C LEU A 24 -23.28 4.27 4.07
N ALA A 25 -22.88 5.28 4.86
CA ALA A 25 -21.95 5.10 5.97
C ALA A 25 -22.47 4.09 6.99
N ALA A 26 -23.76 4.16 7.34
CA ALA A 26 -24.41 3.22 8.26
C ALA A 26 -24.39 1.78 7.72
N ASP A 27 -24.64 1.59 6.40
CA ASP A 27 -24.57 0.27 5.76
C ASP A 27 -23.15 -0.30 5.83
N TYR A 28 -22.11 0.51 5.57
CA TYR A 28 -20.72 0.06 5.71
C TYR A 28 -20.35 -0.28 7.14
N PHE A 29 -20.76 0.48 8.15
CA PHE A 29 -20.55 0.10 9.56
C PHE A 29 -21.25 -1.20 9.92
N LYS A 30 -22.45 -1.45 9.40
CA LYS A 30 -23.16 -2.73 9.58
C LYS A 30 -22.38 -3.90 8.93
N ARG A 31 -21.84 -3.72 7.72
CA ARG A 31 -21.00 -4.73 7.06
C ARG A 31 -19.72 -5.01 7.86
N ILE A 32 -19.05 -3.96 8.34
CA ILE A 32 -17.86 -4.08 9.18
C ILE A 32 -18.20 -4.86 10.46
N ALA A 33 -19.28 -4.51 11.17
CA ALA A 33 -19.70 -5.22 12.39
C ALA A 33 -19.96 -6.72 12.14
N ALA A 34 -20.52 -7.07 10.97
CA ALA A 34 -20.81 -8.45 10.61
C ALA A 34 -19.57 -9.29 10.29
N ARG A 35 -18.50 -8.68 9.76
CA ARG A 35 -17.36 -9.43 9.20
C ARG A 35 -16.01 -9.17 9.87
N ASN A 36 -15.87 -8.05 10.60
CA ASN A 36 -14.55 -7.68 11.14
C ASN A 36 -14.07 -8.64 12.24
N THR A 37 -14.95 -9.28 12.98
CA THR A 37 -14.57 -10.30 13.99
C THR A 37 -13.86 -11.49 13.33
N GLU A 38 -14.27 -11.87 12.10
CA GLU A 38 -13.61 -12.91 11.33
C GLU A 38 -12.31 -12.44 10.68
N LEU A 39 -12.36 -11.28 10.00
CA LEU A 39 -11.28 -10.78 9.14
C LEU A 39 -10.20 -10.01 9.90
N ASN A 40 -10.55 -9.37 11.01
CA ASN A 40 -9.67 -8.48 11.79
C ASN A 40 -9.05 -7.35 10.94
N ALA A 41 -9.82 -6.84 9.96
CA ALA A 41 -9.35 -5.83 9.02
C ALA A 41 -9.30 -4.42 9.63
N PHE A 42 -10.18 -4.09 10.59
CA PHE A 42 -10.21 -2.80 11.29
C PHE A 42 -9.81 -2.93 12.76
N LEU A 43 -9.01 -1.98 13.24
CA LEU A 43 -8.60 -1.84 14.66
C LEU A 43 -9.42 -0.80 15.41
N THR A 44 -9.83 0.28 14.72
CA THR A 44 -10.57 1.40 15.32
C THR A 44 -11.57 1.94 14.33
N LEU A 45 -12.82 2.09 14.72
CA LEU A 45 -13.86 2.73 13.90
C LEU A 45 -14.08 4.18 14.36
N CYS A 46 -14.54 5.06 13.47
CA CYS A 46 -14.74 6.48 13.76
C CYS A 46 -16.14 6.98 13.38
N GLU A 47 -17.18 6.27 13.81
CA GLU A 47 -18.58 6.52 13.46
C GLU A 47 -18.99 8.00 13.62
N LYS A 48 -18.66 8.62 14.76
CA LYS A 48 -19.00 10.04 15.00
C LYS A 48 -18.42 10.97 13.91
N ARG A 49 -17.15 10.77 13.53
CA ARG A 49 -16.49 11.56 12.48
C ARG A 49 -17.11 11.25 11.11
N ALA A 50 -17.31 9.98 10.81
CA ALA A 50 -17.89 9.52 9.56
C ALA A 50 -19.30 10.08 9.33
N TYR A 51 -20.18 9.99 10.33
CA TYR A 51 -21.53 10.56 10.23
C TYR A 51 -21.50 12.09 10.07
N ALA A 52 -20.62 12.80 10.77
CA ALA A 52 -20.49 14.25 10.59
C ALA A 52 -19.98 14.62 9.19
N GLN A 53 -19.13 13.79 8.57
CA GLN A 53 -18.69 13.96 7.17
C GLN A 53 -19.85 13.69 6.20
N ALA A 54 -20.58 12.60 6.41
CA ALA A 54 -21.73 12.22 5.59
C ALA A 54 -22.85 13.30 5.65
N ASP A 55 -23.17 13.78 6.85
CA ASP A 55 -24.19 14.84 7.05
C ASP A 55 -23.81 16.14 6.29
N ARG A 56 -22.51 16.47 6.21
CA ARG A 56 -22.05 17.63 5.39
C ARG A 56 -22.32 17.41 3.90
N VAL A 57 -22.10 16.19 3.40
CA VAL A 57 -22.38 15.86 1.99
C VAL A 57 -23.89 15.91 1.73
N ASP A 58 -24.71 15.33 2.59
CA ASP A 58 -26.17 15.34 2.47
C ASP A 58 -26.72 16.76 2.52
N ALA A 59 -26.17 17.63 3.38
CA ALA A 59 -26.52 19.05 3.40
C ALA A 59 -26.16 19.79 2.09
N MET A 60 -25.05 19.43 1.43
CA MET A 60 -24.70 19.99 0.12
C MET A 60 -25.70 19.56 -0.95
N VAL A 61 -26.13 18.29 -0.95
CA VAL A 61 -27.16 17.78 -1.86
C VAL A 61 -28.49 18.49 -1.65
N ALA A 62 -28.91 18.67 -0.38
CA ALA A 62 -30.14 19.37 -0.03
C ALA A 62 -30.13 20.85 -0.51
N ALA A 63 -28.96 21.50 -0.42
CA ALA A 63 -28.75 22.87 -0.86
C ALA A 63 -28.49 23.03 -2.36
N GLY A 64 -28.50 21.95 -3.16
CA GLY A 64 -28.19 21.99 -4.59
C GLY A 64 -26.76 22.43 -4.93
N LYS A 65 -25.82 22.29 -4.00
CA LYS A 65 -24.41 22.67 -4.21
C LYS A 65 -23.66 21.62 -5.03
N PRO A 66 -22.63 22.00 -5.82
CA PRO A 66 -21.76 21.06 -6.50
C PRO A 66 -21.10 20.08 -5.53
N LEU A 67 -21.13 18.79 -5.84
CA LEU A 67 -20.54 17.74 -5.02
C LEU A 67 -19.04 17.59 -5.32
N PRO A 68 -18.19 17.50 -4.29
CA PRO A 68 -16.78 17.23 -4.46
C PRO A 68 -16.51 15.82 -5.03
N PRO A 69 -15.29 15.56 -5.54
CA PRO A 69 -14.99 14.33 -6.29
C PRO A 69 -15.17 13.02 -5.52
N LEU A 70 -15.06 13.03 -4.19
CA LEU A 70 -15.26 11.85 -3.33
C LEU A 70 -16.49 11.99 -2.41
N ALA A 71 -17.48 12.79 -2.81
CA ALA A 71 -18.66 13.05 -1.97
C ALA A 71 -19.33 11.77 -1.48
N GLY A 72 -19.32 11.58 -0.16
CA GLY A 72 -19.95 10.45 0.54
C GLY A 72 -19.24 9.10 0.37
N VAL A 73 -18.08 9.04 -0.29
CA VAL A 73 -17.35 7.79 -0.52
C VAL A 73 -16.74 7.25 0.77
N PRO A 74 -17.11 6.02 1.22
CA PRO A 74 -16.56 5.37 2.40
C PRO A 74 -15.12 4.91 2.17
N ILE A 75 -14.16 5.45 2.94
CA ILE A 75 -12.72 5.15 2.81
C ILE A 75 -12.13 4.69 4.14
N ALA A 76 -11.30 3.63 4.08
CA ALA A 76 -10.54 3.12 5.23
C ALA A 76 -9.08 3.63 5.19
N ILE A 77 -8.48 3.82 6.37
CA ILE A 77 -7.13 4.41 6.51
C ILE A 77 -6.22 3.43 7.27
N LYS A 78 -5.09 3.04 6.68
CA LYS A 78 -4.11 2.20 7.38
C LYS A 78 -3.65 2.82 8.70
N ASP A 79 -3.47 2.00 9.71
CA ASP A 79 -3.19 2.44 11.08
C ASP A 79 -1.78 3.04 11.30
N THR A 80 -1.01 3.21 10.24
CA THR A 80 0.25 3.98 10.23
C THR A 80 0.08 5.44 9.81
N ILE A 81 -1.13 5.85 9.40
CA ILE A 81 -1.43 7.20 8.90
C ILE A 81 -2.18 7.96 10.01
N SER A 82 -1.57 9.03 10.52
CA SER A 82 -2.12 9.85 11.59
C SER A 82 -3.50 10.41 11.23
N THR A 83 -4.46 10.20 12.11
CA THR A 83 -5.83 10.71 11.96
C THR A 83 -6.23 11.36 13.28
N ARG A 84 -6.45 12.68 13.26
CA ARG A 84 -6.69 13.49 14.47
C ARG A 84 -7.83 12.92 15.30
N GLY A 85 -7.56 12.79 16.60
CA GLY A 85 -8.56 12.34 17.57
C GLY A 85 -8.93 10.87 17.46
N LEU A 86 -8.28 10.10 16.57
CA LEU A 86 -8.52 8.69 16.36
C LEU A 86 -7.29 7.87 16.72
N ARG A 87 -7.44 6.91 17.62
CA ARG A 87 -6.35 6.01 18.06
C ARG A 87 -5.60 5.46 16.86
N THR A 88 -4.27 5.60 16.87
CA THR A 88 -3.36 5.20 15.78
C THR A 88 -2.19 4.45 16.38
N THR A 89 -2.18 3.13 16.22
CA THR A 89 -1.25 2.23 16.94
C THR A 89 -0.11 1.71 16.10
N CYS A 90 -0.17 1.82 14.78
CA CYS A 90 0.75 1.14 13.86
C CYS A 90 0.80 -0.38 14.04
N GLY A 91 -0.29 -1.01 14.50
CA GLY A 91 -0.30 -2.44 14.83
C GLY A 91 0.59 -2.81 16.02
N SER A 92 0.99 -1.86 16.87
CA SER A 92 1.98 -2.01 17.95
C SER A 92 1.44 -1.64 19.32
N LYS A 93 1.89 -2.37 20.35
CA LYS A 93 1.60 -2.03 21.75
C LYS A 93 2.34 -0.77 22.22
N ILE A 94 3.46 -0.39 21.59
CA ILE A 94 4.22 0.82 21.96
C ILE A 94 3.42 2.10 21.68
N LEU A 95 2.43 2.06 20.80
CA LEU A 95 1.51 3.17 20.50
C LEU A 95 0.05 2.85 20.85
N ASP A 96 -0.21 1.90 21.76
CA ASP A 96 -1.54 1.41 22.07
C ASP A 96 -2.53 2.53 22.48
N ASN A 97 -2.06 3.56 23.20
CA ASN A 97 -2.86 4.68 23.67
C ASN A 97 -2.61 5.99 22.88
N TYR A 98 -1.91 5.93 21.74
CA TYR A 98 -1.58 7.16 21.01
C TYR A 98 -2.77 7.66 20.20
N ILE A 99 -3.13 8.92 20.44
CA ILE A 99 -4.15 9.66 19.69
C ILE A 99 -3.46 10.86 19.03
N PRO A 100 -3.34 10.87 17.69
CA PRO A 100 -2.72 11.98 16.97
C PRO A 100 -3.45 13.31 17.20
N PRO A 101 -2.70 14.42 17.44
CA PRO A 101 -3.30 15.76 17.57
C PRO A 101 -3.55 16.42 16.19
N TYR A 102 -3.18 15.79 15.09
CA TYR A 102 -3.31 16.30 13.72
C TYR A 102 -3.62 15.18 12.73
N ASP A 103 -4.15 15.56 11.56
CA ASP A 103 -4.37 14.66 10.43
C ASP A 103 -3.16 14.65 9.49
N ALA A 104 -2.86 13.50 8.89
CA ALA A 104 -1.95 13.41 7.75
C ALA A 104 -2.51 14.19 6.55
N THR A 105 -1.65 14.78 5.74
CA THR A 105 -2.06 15.54 4.54
C THR A 105 -2.95 14.73 3.61
N ALA A 106 -2.68 13.44 3.45
CA ALA A 106 -3.54 12.55 2.65
C ALA A 106 -4.97 12.46 3.22
N VAL A 107 -5.13 12.42 4.55
CA VAL A 107 -6.45 12.41 5.20
C VAL A 107 -7.16 13.75 5.01
N ILE A 108 -6.45 14.88 5.20
CA ILE A 108 -6.99 16.22 4.98
C ILE A 108 -7.53 16.36 3.55
N ARG A 109 -6.78 15.92 2.56
CA ARG A 109 -7.17 15.98 1.14
C ARG A 109 -8.37 15.11 0.82
N LEU A 110 -8.44 13.90 1.37
CA LEU A 110 -9.61 13.03 1.20
C LEU A 110 -10.88 13.64 1.78
N GLU A 111 -10.82 14.19 2.99
CA GLU A 111 -11.98 14.85 3.61
C GLU A 111 -12.40 16.12 2.88
N ALA A 112 -11.45 16.92 2.42
CA ALA A 112 -11.73 18.09 1.61
C ALA A 112 -12.40 17.73 0.28
N ALA A 113 -12.09 16.54 -0.26
CA ALA A 113 -12.75 15.98 -1.43
C ALA A 113 -14.10 15.30 -1.13
N GLY A 114 -14.57 15.32 0.12
CA GLY A 114 -15.89 14.82 0.54
C GLY A 114 -15.93 13.35 0.96
N ALA A 115 -14.79 12.69 1.13
CA ALA A 115 -14.73 11.31 1.58
C ALA A 115 -15.27 11.15 3.02
N VAL A 116 -15.81 9.97 3.31
CA VAL A 116 -16.27 9.53 4.63
C VAL A 116 -15.27 8.53 5.19
N ILE A 117 -14.52 8.92 6.23
CA ILE A 117 -13.50 8.07 6.82
C ILE A 117 -14.17 7.09 7.80
N LEU A 118 -14.05 5.78 7.53
CA LEU A 118 -14.70 4.72 8.34
C LEU A 118 -13.89 4.36 9.59
N GLY A 119 -12.54 4.37 9.49
CA GLY A 119 -11.69 3.94 10.59
C GLY A 119 -10.28 3.57 10.16
N LYS A 120 -9.56 2.93 11.10
CA LYS A 120 -8.16 2.53 10.98
C LYS A 120 -8.06 1.04 10.71
N THR A 121 -7.37 0.68 9.62
CA THR A 121 -7.18 -0.72 9.24
C THR A 121 -5.92 -1.32 9.85
N ASN A 122 -6.02 -2.60 10.20
CA ASN A 122 -4.93 -3.38 10.76
C ASN A 122 -3.74 -3.52 9.78
N CYS A 123 -2.56 -3.68 10.32
CA CYS A 123 -1.32 -3.77 9.54
C CYS A 123 -0.24 -4.55 10.28
N ASP A 124 0.79 -5.01 9.61
CA ASP A 124 2.01 -5.42 10.29
C ASP A 124 2.57 -4.28 11.13
N GLU A 125 3.12 -4.62 12.28
CA GLU A 125 3.65 -3.67 13.27
C GLU A 125 4.67 -2.70 12.63
N PHE A 126 4.40 -1.38 12.69
CA PHE A 126 5.18 -0.31 12.04
C PHE A 126 5.45 -0.54 10.54
N ALA A 127 4.51 -1.17 9.84
CA ALA A 127 4.65 -1.57 8.43
C ALA A 127 5.79 -2.58 8.18
N MET A 128 6.23 -3.32 9.19
CA MET A 128 7.30 -4.31 9.15
C MET A 128 6.75 -5.74 9.12
N GLY A 129 6.62 -6.27 7.95
CA GLY A 129 6.13 -7.64 7.74
C GLY A 129 6.13 -7.97 6.26
N SER A 130 5.18 -8.69 5.81
CA SER A 130 4.72 -8.88 4.43
C SER A 130 3.46 -9.74 4.39
N SER A 131 2.83 -9.99 5.55
CA SER A 131 1.69 -10.91 5.65
C SER A 131 0.53 -10.38 6.49
N THR A 132 0.75 -9.32 7.27
CA THR A 132 -0.14 -8.79 8.30
C THR A 132 -0.44 -9.81 9.41
N GLU A 133 0.56 -10.65 9.72
CA GLU A 133 0.57 -11.54 10.88
C GLU A 133 1.32 -10.93 12.08
N ASN A 134 2.16 -9.92 11.85
CA ASN A 134 2.98 -9.28 12.89
C ASN A 134 2.25 -8.16 13.66
N SER A 135 0.93 -8.04 13.53
CA SER A 135 0.16 -7.10 14.33
C SER A 135 0.04 -7.53 15.78
N ALA A 136 0.25 -6.61 16.71
CA ALA A 136 0.02 -6.84 18.16
C ALA A 136 -1.47 -7.08 18.50
N TYR A 137 -2.37 -6.90 17.53
CA TYR A 137 -3.83 -7.08 17.65
C TYR A 137 -4.33 -8.31 16.90
N GLY A 138 -3.43 -9.22 16.54
CA GLY A 138 -3.72 -10.45 15.82
C GLY A 138 -3.67 -10.30 14.29
N PRO A 139 -3.59 -11.44 13.59
CA PRO A 139 -3.46 -11.48 12.12
C PRO A 139 -4.74 -11.02 11.43
N VAL A 140 -4.57 -10.50 10.21
CA VAL A 140 -5.68 -10.27 9.27
C VAL A 140 -5.85 -11.51 8.39
N LYS A 141 -7.10 -11.90 8.12
CA LYS A 141 -7.40 -13.00 7.19
C LYS A 141 -7.71 -12.49 5.79
N ASN A 142 -7.31 -13.26 4.80
CA ASN A 142 -7.64 -12.96 3.41
C ASN A 142 -9.13 -13.25 3.14
N PRO A 143 -9.93 -12.26 2.68
CA PRO A 143 -11.36 -12.47 2.46
C PRO A 143 -11.68 -13.45 1.33
N VAL A 144 -10.74 -13.69 0.41
CA VAL A 144 -10.90 -14.65 -0.71
C VAL A 144 -10.56 -16.08 -0.27
N ALA A 145 -9.66 -16.24 0.71
CA ALA A 145 -9.22 -17.50 1.26
C ALA A 145 -8.88 -17.33 2.76
N PRO A 146 -9.85 -17.48 3.69
CA PRO A 146 -9.68 -17.12 5.10
C PRO A 146 -8.64 -17.94 5.89
N ASP A 147 -8.15 -19.03 5.33
CA ASP A 147 -7.02 -19.81 5.85
C ASP A 147 -5.66 -19.25 5.45
N ARG A 148 -5.62 -18.14 4.67
CA ARG A 148 -4.43 -17.55 4.10
C ARG A 148 -4.24 -16.09 4.50
N VAL A 149 -3.01 -15.62 4.31
CA VAL A 149 -2.64 -14.22 4.57
C VAL A 149 -3.22 -13.29 3.49
N PRO A 150 -3.63 -12.06 3.83
CA PRO A 150 -4.04 -11.05 2.86
C PRO A 150 -2.85 -10.38 2.16
N GLY A 151 -1.62 -10.77 2.58
CA GLY A 151 -0.42 -9.99 2.32
C GLY A 151 -0.24 -8.84 3.32
N GLY A 152 0.81 -8.07 3.15
CA GLY A 152 1.18 -6.99 4.06
C GLY A 152 2.29 -6.09 3.51
N SER A 153 2.51 -5.02 4.26
CA SER A 153 1.98 -4.70 5.60
C SER A 153 0.60 -4.03 5.62
N SER A 154 -0.03 -3.71 4.47
CA SER A 154 -1.36 -3.08 4.40
C SER A 154 -2.49 -4.10 4.22
N GLY A 155 -2.38 -5.29 4.85
CA GLY A 155 -3.34 -6.38 4.67
C GLY A 155 -4.75 -6.03 5.12
N GLY A 156 -4.90 -5.26 6.21
CA GLY A 156 -6.22 -4.78 6.64
C GLY A 156 -6.89 -3.86 5.63
N SER A 157 -6.14 -2.97 4.96
CA SER A 157 -6.67 -2.10 3.90
C SER A 157 -7.09 -2.91 2.67
N ALA A 158 -6.25 -3.86 2.24
CA ALA A 158 -6.59 -4.74 1.11
C ALA A 158 -7.79 -5.63 1.43
N ALA A 159 -7.83 -6.24 2.62
CA ALA A 159 -8.95 -7.06 3.05
C ALA A 159 -10.26 -6.26 3.20
N ALA A 160 -10.19 -5.03 3.70
CA ALA A 160 -11.37 -4.17 3.83
C ALA A 160 -12.01 -3.88 2.46
N VAL A 161 -11.22 -3.53 1.44
CA VAL A 161 -11.74 -3.30 0.08
C VAL A 161 -12.22 -4.61 -0.54
N ALA A 162 -11.40 -5.67 -0.55
CA ALA A 162 -11.75 -6.93 -1.17
C ALA A 162 -12.98 -7.62 -0.54
N ALA A 163 -13.28 -7.32 0.73
CA ALA A 163 -14.48 -7.81 1.43
C ALA A 163 -15.68 -6.86 1.33
N ASP A 164 -15.58 -5.77 0.56
CA ASP A 164 -16.62 -4.72 0.44
C ASP A 164 -16.98 -4.07 1.79
N LEU A 165 -15.98 -3.83 2.64
CA LEU A 165 -16.08 -3.10 3.90
C LEU A 165 -15.63 -1.63 3.77
N ALA A 166 -15.14 -1.25 2.61
CA ALA A 166 -14.83 0.10 2.18
C ALA A 166 -14.83 0.16 0.66
N VAL A 167 -15.20 1.30 0.07
CA VAL A 167 -15.13 1.51 -1.41
C VAL A 167 -13.67 1.64 -1.85
N ALA A 168 -12.87 2.31 -1.05
CA ALA A 168 -11.43 2.44 -1.24
C ALA A 168 -10.71 2.46 0.12
N ALA A 169 -9.40 2.28 0.10
CA ALA A 169 -8.58 2.40 1.29
C ALA A 169 -7.23 3.05 0.99
N LEU A 170 -6.62 3.70 1.99
CA LEU A 170 -5.21 4.06 1.95
C LEU A 170 -4.37 3.00 2.65
N GLY A 171 -3.25 2.66 2.02
CA GLY A 171 -2.17 1.88 2.61
C GLY A 171 -0.84 2.60 2.54
N THR A 172 0.24 1.88 2.91
CA THR A 172 1.62 2.37 2.75
C THR A 172 2.49 1.30 2.11
N ASP A 173 3.41 1.72 1.28
CA ASP A 173 4.34 0.84 0.56
C ASP A 173 5.78 1.33 0.79
N THR A 174 6.58 0.46 1.36
CA THR A 174 8.02 0.67 1.57
C THR A 174 8.83 -0.27 0.68
N GLY A 175 8.38 -1.53 0.57
CA GLY A 175 9.01 -2.57 -0.24
C GLY A 175 8.03 -3.38 -1.11
N GLY A 176 6.72 -3.10 -1.03
CA GLY A 176 5.67 -3.87 -1.68
C GLY A 176 4.33 -3.83 -0.96
N SER A 177 4.30 -3.15 0.20
CA SER A 177 3.20 -3.26 1.18
C SER A 177 1.84 -2.68 0.76
N ILE A 178 1.69 -2.21 -0.46
CA ILE A 178 0.41 -1.91 -1.15
C ILE A 178 0.19 -2.94 -2.26
N ARG A 179 1.17 -3.10 -3.14
CA ARG A 179 1.05 -3.90 -4.37
C ARG A 179 0.89 -5.38 -4.08
N GLN A 180 1.67 -5.93 -3.15
CA GLN A 180 1.62 -7.34 -2.78
C GLN A 180 0.27 -7.71 -2.12
N PRO A 181 -0.25 -7.01 -1.08
CA PRO A 181 -1.57 -7.32 -0.54
C PRO A 181 -2.70 -7.05 -1.55
N GLY A 182 -2.57 -6.08 -2.46
CA GLY A 182 -3.49 -5.93 -3.59
C GLY A 182 -3.53 -7.18 -4.48
N SER A 183 -2.37 -7.74 -4.82
CA SER A 183 -2.24 -9.00 -5.56
C SER A 183 -2.91 -10.17 -4.83
N PHE A 184 -2.62 -10.35 -3.54
CA PHE A 184 -3.12 -11.48 -2.76
C PHE A 184 -4.63 -11.42 -2.47
N CYS A 185 -5.19 -10.22 -2.39
CA CYS A 185 -6.63 -10.01 -2.21
C CYS A 185 -7.39 -9.83 -3.54
N GLY A 186 -6.70 -9.75 -4.68
CA GLY A 186 -7.29 -9.67 -6.00
C GLY A 186 -7.95 -8.33 -6.33
N ILE A 187 -7.33 -7.23 -5.91
CA ILE A 187 -7.78 -5.86 -6.18
C ILE A 187 -6.64 -4.98 -6.70
N PRO A 188 -6.94 -3.96 -7.53
CA PRO A 188 -5.96 -2.96 -7.93
C PRO A 188 -5.41 -2.18 -6.73
N ALA A 189 -4.08 -1.97 -6.73
CA ALA A 189 -3.40 -1.28 -5.65
C ALA A 189 -2.14 -0.57 -6.15
N MET A 190 -2.00 0.74 -5.87
CA MET A 190 -0.96 1.56 -6.48
C MET A 190 -0.07 2.28 -5.47
N MET A 191 1.21 2.19 -5.71
CA MET A 191 2.26 3.00 -5.10
C MET A 191 2.69 4.08 -6.10
N GLY A 192 2.55 5.36 -5.75
CA GLY A 192 3.05 6.48 -6.56
C GLY A 192 4.58 6.60 -6.54
N SER A 193 5.14 7.46 -7.35
CA SER A 193 6.56 7.85 -7.28
C SER A 193 6.92 8.40 -5.91
N TYR A 194 8.18 8.24 -5.49
CA TYR A 194 8.64 8.81 -4.22
C TYR A 194 8.46 10.34 -4.23
N GLY A 195 7.81 10.87 -3.19
CA GLY A 195 7.46 12.29 -3.10
C GLY A 195 6.20 12.73 -3.87
N ARG A 196 5.50 11.83 -4.60
CA ARG A 196 4.24 12.15 -5.27
C ARG A 196 3.09 12.43 -4.28
N VAL A 197 3.04 11.67 -3.18
CA VAL A 197 2.11 11.87 -2.07
C VAL A 197 2.89 12.28 -0.84
N SER A 198 2.42 13.31 -0.13
CA SER A 198 3.04 13.77 1.11
C SER A 198 3.10 12.67 2.16
N ARG A 199 4.23 12.60 2.86
CA ARG A 199 4.45 11.75 4.03
C ARG A 199 4.17 12.46 5.36
N TYR A 200 3.73 13.73 5.34
CA TYR A 200 3.34 14.43 6.57
C TYR A 200 2.20 13.70 7.26
N GLY A 201 2.42 13.32 8.51
CA GLY A 201 1.50 12.50 9.29
C GLY A 201 1.58 11.00 9.05
N LEU A 202 2.46 10.51 8.16
CA LEU A 202 2.82 9.10 8.08
C LEU A 202 3.82 8.77 9.18
N ILE A 203 3.50 7.77 10.02
CA ILE A 203 4.43 7.24 11.03
C ILE A 203 5.48 6.41 10.30
N ALA A 204 6.74 6.83 10.40
CA ALA A 204 7.80 6.35 9.54
C ALA A 204 8.29 4.94 9.91
N PHE A 205 8.42 4.08 8.89
CA PHE A 205 9.25 2.89 8.90
C PHE A 205 10.64 3.22 8.31
N ALA A 206 10.71 3.47 7.00
CA ALA A 206 11.95 3.81 6.29
C ALA A 206 11.74 5.09 5.45
N SER A 207 12.21 6.21 5.96
CA SER A 207 11.86 7.55 5.47
C SER A 207 12.21 7.78 4.00
N SER A 208 13.26 7.12 3.47
CA SER A 208 13.65 7.24 2.07
C SER A 208 12.88 6.33 1.12
N LEU A 209 11.95 5.52 1.64
CA LEU A 209 11.21 4.50 0.88
C LEU A 209 9.69 4.61 1.06
N ASP A 210 9.21 4.99 2.24
CA ASP A 210 7.79 5.00 2.61
C ASP A 210 6.93 5.87 1.68
N ARG A 211 5.77 5.34 1.26
CA ARG A 211 4.79 6.03 0.42
C ARG A 211 3.39 5.67 0.82
N ILE A 212 2.46 6.62 0.72
CA ILE A 212 1.02 6.39 0.87
C ILE A 212 0.42 6.16 -0.52
N GLY A 213 -0.52 5.21 -0.64
CA GLY A 213 -1.23 4.99 -1.89
C GLY A 213 -2.54 4.20 -1.71
N PRO A 214 -3.38 4.19 -2.76
CA PRO A 214 -4.73 3.67 -2.74
C PRO A 214 -4.85 2.18 -3.06
N PHE A 215 -5.92 1.58 -2.51
CA PHE A 215 -6.58 0.36 -2.93
C PHE A 215 -8.01 0.69 -3.35
N ALA A 216 -8.52 0.08 -4.41
CA ALA A 216 -9.93 0.17 -4.78
C ALA A 216 -10.37 -1.07 -5.58
N HIS A 217 -11.65 -1.16 -5.93
CA HIS A 217 -12.19 -2.29 -6.71
C HIS A 217 -11.78 -2.29 -8.18
N ASN A 218 -11.38 -1.13 -8.72
CA ASN A 218 -10.99 -0.95 -10.11
C ASN A 218 -9.90 0.12 -10.25
N VAL A 219 -9.23 0.15 -11.40
CA VAL A 219 -8.11 1.07 -11.66
C VAL A 219 -8.58 2.53 -11.76
N ALA A 220 -9.80 2.79 -12.23
CA ALA A 220 -10.34 4.16 -12.32
C ALA A 220 -10.52 4.79 -10.93
N ASP A 221 -11.01 4.02 -9.96
CA ASP A 221 -11.15 4.47 -8.57
C ASP A 221 -9.77 4.66 -7.91
N VAL A 222 -8.79 3.76 -8.18
CA VAL A 222 -7.39 3.94 -7.75
C VAL A 222 -6.83 5.26 -8.29
N ALA A 223 -7.04 5.56 -9.56
CA ALA A 223 -6.59 6.80 -10.20
C ALA A 223 -7.23 8.03 -9.55
N GLN A 224 -8.54 7.98 -9.25
CA GLN A 224 -9.26 9.08 -8.63
C GLN A 224 -8.78 9.36 -7.20
N VAL A 225 -8.57 8.32 -6.39
CA VAL A 225 -8.05 8.50 -5.03
C VAL A 225 -6.61 9.03 -5.08
N LEU A 226 -5.75 8.48 -5.97
CA LEU A 226 -4.38 8.97 -6.13
C LEU A 226 -4.35 10.43 -6.57
N GLN A 227 -5.22 10.84 -7.51
CA GLN A 227 -5.35 12.23 -7.97
C GLN A 227 -5.59 13.20 -6.80
N ILE A 228 -6.43 12.81 -5.86
CA ILE A 228 -6.79 13.64 -4.70
C ILE A 228 -5.64 13.77 -3.71
N ILE A 229 -4.93 12.67 -3.41
CA ILE A 229 -3.87 12.69 -2.40
C ILE A 229 -2.51 13.15 -2.94
N ALA A 230 -2.30 13.17 -4.28
CA ALA A 230 -1.06 13.57 -4.94
C ALA A 230 -0.82 15.07 -4.88
N GLY A 231 0.46 15.47 -5.03
CA GLY A 231 0.89 16.87 -5.17
C GLY A 231 1.69 17.39 -3.99
N ARG A 232 2.34 18.54 -4.22
CA ARG A 232 3.25 19.16 -3.27
C ARG A 232 2.59 19.49 -1.93
N ASP A 233 3.35 19.28 -0.87
CA ASP A 233 3.00 19.68 0.49
C ASP A 233 4.17 20.41 1.14
N PRO A 234 4.00 21.66 1.63
CA PRO A 234 5.05 22.41 2.31
C PRO A 234 5.48 21.77 3.65
N ASN A 235 4.65 20.89 4.24
CA ASN A 235 4.97 20.18 5.49
C ASN A 235 5.87 18.96 5.27
N ASP A 236 6.11 18.54 4.02
CA ASP A 236 7.00 17.44 3.66
C ASP A 236 8.07 17.90 2.68
N SER A 237 9.29 18.05 3.15
CA SER A 237 10.44 18.49 2.34
C SER A 237 10.80 17.51 1.21
N THR A 238 10.34 16.27 1.28
CA THR A 238 10.53 15.26 0.22
C THR A 238 9.43 15.28 -0.84
N SER A 239 8.38 16.07 -0.62
CA SER A 239 7.27 16.22 -1.56
C SER A 239 7.73 16.93 -2.84
N THR A 240 7.49 16.31 -3.99
CA THR A 240 7.93 16.81 -5.30
C THR A 240 7.18 18.05 -5.75
N THR A 241 7.86 18.89 -6.53
CA THR A 241 7.24 20.01 -7.27
C THR A 241 6.76 19.59 -8.67
N ALA A 242 7.00 18.35 -9.10
CA ALA A 242 6.54 17.85 -10.40
C ALA A 242 5.00 17.96 -10.47
N PRO A 243 4.44 18.49 -11.56
CA PRO A 243 3.01 18.66 -11.73
C PRO A 243 2.28 17.31 -11.62
N VAL A 244 1.05 17.34 -11.12
CA VAL A 244 0.15 16.20 -11.11
C VAL A 244 -0.66 16.25 -12.39
N GLU A 245 -0.51 15.22 -13.23
CA GLU A 245 -1.33 15.08 -14.44
C GLU A 245 -2.77 14.75 -14.06
N ASP A 246 -3.72 14.98 -14.96
CA ASP A 246 -5.08 14.46 -14.82
C ASP A 246 -5.06 12.95 -15.13
N TYR A 247 -5.02 12.14 -14.07
CA TYR A 247 -4.97 10.68 -14.21
C TYR A 247 -6.24 10.13 -14.84
N GLY A 248 -7.40 10.74 -14.55
CA GLY A 248 -8.69 10.32 -15.11
C GLY A 248 -8.77 10.50 -16.62
N ALA A 249 -8.36 11.67 -17.13
CA ALA A 249 -8.39 11.99 -18.57
C ALA A 249 -7.45 11.08 -19.40
N GLY A 250 -6.46 10.47 -18.76
CA GLY A 250 -5.50 9.58 -19.41
C GLY A 250 -5.99 8.14 -19.61
N LEU A 251 -6.97 7.68 -18.83
CA LEU A 251 -7.35 6.26 -18.74
C LEU A 251 -7.89 5.67 -20.07
N ALA A 252 -8.70 6.44 -20.78
CA ALA A 252 -9.31 6.00 -22.04
C ALA A 252 -8.40 6.08 -23.27
N LYS A 253 -7.17 6.60 -23.13
CA LYS A 253 -6.23 6.70 -24.25
C LYS A 253 -5.79 5.32 -24.72
N PRO A 254 -5.65 5.07 -26.07
CA PRO A 254 -5.22 3.78 -26.59
C PRO A 254 -3.85 3.37 -26.09
N VAL A 255 -3.63 2.08 -25.83
CA VAL A 255 -2.32 1.52 -25.43
C VAL A 255 -1.60 0.83 -26.61
N LYS A 256 -2.24 0.75 -27.77
CA LYS A 256 -1.62 0.21 -29.02
C LYS A 256 -0.32 0.96 -29.33
N GLY A 257 0.75 0.20 -29.61
CA GLY A 257 2.07 0.74 -29.88
C GLY A 257 2.89 1.13 -28.64
N MET A 258 2.34 1.00 -27.42
CA MET A 258 3.15 1.17 -26.20
C MET A 258 4.20 0.08 -26.11
N LYS A 259 5.43 0.48 -25.86
CA LYS A 259 6.58 -0.43 -25.69
C LYS A 259 6.65 -0.90 -24.25
N ILE A 260 6.53 -2.22 -24.04
CA ILE A 260 6.47 -2.86 -22.72
C ILE A 260 7.70 -3.71 -22.51
N GLY A 261 8.51 -3.37 -21.52
CA GLY A 261 9.69 -4.15 -21.11
C GLY A 261 9.32 -5.34 -20.24
N ILE A 262 9.87 -6.50 -20.57
CA ILE A 262 9.74 -7.73 -19.78
C ILE A 262 11.14 -8.12 -19.29
N PRO A 263 11.44 -7.92 -17.99
CA PRO A 263 12.77 -8.23 -17.45
C PRO A 263 12.91 -9.73 -17.21
N LYS A 264 13.95 -10.34 -17.80
CA LYS A 264 14.21 -11.79 -17.71
C LYS A 264 14.45 -12.25 -16.28
N GLU A 265 15.08 -11.41 -15.48
CA GLU A 265 15.44 -11.68 -14.07
C GLU A 265 14.22 -11.97 -13.19
N TYR A 266 13.01 -11.52 -13.59
CA TYR A 266 11.76 -11.71 -12.83
C TYR A 266 11.04 -13.03 -13.14
N PHE A 267 11.58 -13.82 -14.08
CA PHE A 267 11.00 -15.11 -14.51
C PHE A 267 11.94 -16.28 -14.21
N GLY A 268 12.79 -16.14 -13.20
CA GLY A 268 13.78 -17.15 -12.80
C GLY A 268 13.19 -18.35 -12.04
N ALA A 269 14.08 -19.15 -11.46
CA ALA A 269 13.72 -20.26 -10.57
C ALA A 269 13.07 -19.73 -9.27
N GLY A 270 12.17 -20.54 -8.67
CA GLY A 270 11.50 -20.20 -7.40
C GLY A 270 10.14 -19.49 -7.54
N MET A 271 9.72 -19.17 -8.77
CA MET A 271 8.36 -18.71 -9.03
C MET A 271 7.39 -19.90 -9.07
N ASP A 272 6.24 -19.75 -8.39
CA ASP A 272 5.12 -20.68 -8.47
C ASP A 272 4.64 -20.85 -9.92
N ALA A 273 4.40 -22.09 -10.37
CA ALA A 273 4.03 -22.38 -11.75
C ALA A 273 2.69 -21.74 -12.15
N GLY A 274 1.72 -21.68 -11.21
CA GLY A 274 0.43 -21.04 -11.46
C GLY A 274 0.54 -19.52 -11.53
N VAL A 275 1.44 -18.90 -10.74
CA VAL A 275 1.75 -17.47 -10.87
C VAL A 275 2.35 -17.19 -12.24
N ARG A 276 3.34 -17.99 -12.67
CA ARG A 276 3.97 -17.87 -14.00
C ARG A 276 2.92 -17.94 -15.10
N GLU A 277 2.08 -18.98 -15.11
CA GLU A 277 1.02 -19.18 -16.09
C GLU A 277 0.12 -17.94 -16.24
N LYS A 278 -0.37 -17.41 -15.13
CA LYS A 278 -1.28 -16.26 -15.14
C LYS A 278 -0.59 -14.96 -15.61
N VAL A 279 0.63 -14.72 -15.18
CA VAL A 279 1.39 -13.55 -15.62
C VAL A 279 1.75 -13.63 -17.10
N GLU A 280 2.17 -14.79 -17.60
CA GLU A 280 2.43 -15.01 -19.03
C GLU A 280 1.16 -14.83 -19.88
N ALA A 281 0.00 -15.31 -19.38
CA ALA A 281 -1.30 -15.03 -20.02
C ALA A 281 -1.62 -13.53 -20.04
N GLY A 282 -1.33 -12.81 -18.97
CA GLY A 282 -1.47 -11.35 -18.91
C GLY A 282 -0.56 -10.63 -19.92
N ILE A 283 0.68 -11.05 -20.05
CA ILE A 283 1.62 -10.52 -21.05
C ILE A 283 1.11 -10.81 -22.48
N ALA A 284 0.58 -12.02 -22.72
CA ALA A 284 -0.04 -12.35 -24.00
C ALA A 284 -1.26 -11.49 -24.33
N LEU A 285 -2.07 -11.14 -23.32
CA LEU A 285 -3.19 -10.20 -23.48
C LEU A 285 -2.70 -8.81 -23.89
N LEU A 286 -1.65 -8.28 -23.26
CA LEU A 286 -1.05 -6.98 -23.66
C LEU A 286 -0.61 -6.98 -25.12
N ARG A 287 -0.01 -8.10 -25.60
CA ARG A 287 0.33 -8.25 -27.02
C ARG A 287 -0.92 -8.21 -27.92
N LYS A 288 -2.01 -8.89 -27.52
CA LYS A 288 -3.28 -8.86 -28.26
C LYS A 288 -3.89 -7.46 -28.31
N MET A 289 -3.67 -6.64 -27.26
CA MET A 289 -4.10 -5.24 -27.21
C MET A 289 -3.25 -4.32 -28.10
N GLY A 290 -2.22 -4.87 -28.78
CA GLY A 290 -1.34 -4.16 -29.69
C GLY A 290 -0.14 -3.46 -29.05
N CYS A 291 0.21 -3.82 -27.80
CA CYS A 291 1.45 -3.38 -27.19
C CYS A 291 2.65 -4.09 -27.82
N GLU A 292 3.80 -3.39 -27.93
CA GLU A 292 5.06 -3.92 -28.40
C GLU A 292 5.87 -4.46 -27.21
N LEU A 293 6.03 -5.79 -27.13
CA LEU A 293 6.78 -6.43 -26.05
C LEU A 293 8.27 -6.47 -26.38
N MET A 294 9.11 -6.10 -25.41
CA MET A 294 10.57 -6.09 -25.53
C MET A 294 11.21 -6.78 -24.34
N ASP A 295 12.12 -7.71 -24.58
CA ASP A 295 12.98 -8.25 -23.53
C ASP A 295 13.92 -7.14 -23.04
N ILE A 296 14.02 -6.98 -21.73
CA ILE A 296 14.95 -6.05 -21.08
C ILE A 296 15.76 -6.77 -20.01
N HIS A 297 16.82 -6.13 -19.53
CA HIS A 297 17.65 -6.61 -18.45
C HIS A 297 17.71 -5.62 -17.31
N LEU A 298 17.60 -6.12 -16.07
CA LEU A 298 17.75 -5.39 -14.81
C LEU A 298 18.78 -6.14 -13.94
N PRO A 299 20.07 -6.10 -14.29
CA PRO A 299 21.11 -7.01 -13.79
C PRO A 299 21.37 -6.90 -12.28
N HIS A 300 21.00 -5.79 -11.64
CA HIS A 300 21.19 -5.62 -10.20
C HIS A 300 20.00 -6.10 -9.37
N THR A 301 18.96 -6.73 -9.96
CA THR A 301 17.78 -7.27 -9.27
C THR A 301 18.15 -8.26 -8.15
N ASP A 302 19.14 -9.11 -8.34
CA ASP A 302 19.58 -10.12 -7.36
C ASP A 302 20.06 -9.51 -6.03
N TYR A 303 20.51 -8.26 -6.06
CA TYR A 303 20.97 -7.54 -4.87
C TYR A 303 19.82 -6.80 -4.14
N ALA A 304 18.62 -6.75 -4.70
CA ALA A 304 17.54 -5.87 -4.24
C ALA A 304 17.08 -6.18 -2.81
N ILE A 305 16.86 -7.46 -2.47
CA ILE A 305 16.44 -7.89 -1.13
C ILE A 305 17.48 -7.49 -0.08
N ALA A 306 18.76 -7.82 -0.30
CA ALA A 306 19.83 -7.48 0.63
C ALA A 306 19.96 -5.95 0.80
N THR A 307 19.92 -5.21 -0.31
CA THR A 307 19.98 -3.74 -0.33
C THR A 307 18.82 -3.12 0.45
N TYR A 308 17.60 -3.61 0.19
CA TYR A 308 16.39 -3.14 0.88
C TYR A 308 16.49 -3.35 2.38
N TYR A 309 16.83 -4.56 2.85
CA TYR A 309 16.87 -4.84 4.28
C TYR A 309 18.01 -4.11 5.00
N ILE A 310 19.14 -3.85 4.35
CA ILE A 310 20.21 -3.00 4.89
C ILE A 310 19.70 -1.56 5.10
N ILE A 311 19.13 -0.95 4.07
CA ILE A 311 18.68 0.45 4.13
C ILE A 311 17.45 0.58 5.03
N ALA A 312 16.43 -0.24 4.84
CA ALA A 312 15.18 -0.13 5.58
C ALA A 312 15.36 -0.39 7.08
N THR A 313 16.18 -1.38 7.48
CA THR A 313 16.43 -1.64 8.90
C THR A 313 17.27 -0.54 9.55
N ALA A 314 18.26 0.00 8.83
CA ALA A 314 19.06 1.14 9.29
C ALA A 314 18.16 2.36 9.58
N GLU A 315 17.29 2.72 8.63
CA GLU A 315 16.33 3.83 8.80
C GLU A 315 15.29 3.54 9.89
N ALA A 316 14.81 2.30 10.00
CA ALA A 316 13.89 1.87 11.05
C ALA A 316 14.50 2.03 12.44
N SER A 317 15.74 1.60 12.66
CA SER A 317 16.41 1.73 13.96
C SER A 317 16.51 3.19 14.41
N SER A 318 16.78 4.10 13.48
CA SER A 318 16.81 5.55 13.71
C SER A 318 15.41 6.12 13.96
N ASN A 319 14.44 5.79 13.09
CA ASN A 319 13.07 6.32 13.19
C ASN A 319 12.36 5.85 14.46
N LEU A 320 12.52 4.59 14.87
CA LEU A 320 11.85 4.05 16.04
C LEU A 320 12.57 4.34 17.36
N ALA A 321 13.72 5.02 17.32
CA ALA A 321 14.44 5.47 18.53
C ALA A 321 13.60 6.43 19.41
N ARG A 322 12.67 7.17 18.79
CA ARG A 322 11.77 8.13 19.47
C ARG A 322 10.72 7.48 20.39
N TYR A 323 10.47 6.18 20.24
CA TYR A 323 9.51 5.44 21.07
C TYR A 323 10.22 4.83 22.27
N ASP A 324 10.44 5.64 23.30
CA ASP A 324 11.28 5.36 24.45
C ASP A 324 10.51 5.39 25.79
N GLY A 325 9.20 5.65 25.75
CA GLY A 325 8.35 5.79 26.95
C GLY A 325 8.34 7.20 27.55
N VAL A 326 8.96 8.19 26.89
CA VAL A 326 8.97 9.59 27.35
C VAL A 326 7.90 10.41 26.64
N ARG A 327 7.87 10.35 25.29
CA ARG A 327 6.98 11.21 24.46
C ARG A 327 5.73 10.50 23.97
N PHE A 328 5.82 9.21 23.72
CA PHE A 328 4.78 8.46 23.02
C PHE A 328 4.50 7.13 23.72
N GLY A 329 3.23 6.76 23.77
CA GLY A 329 2.80 5.45 24.17
C GLY A 329 2.87 5.16 25.66
N PRO A 330 2.72 3.89 26.04
CA PRO A 330 2.87 3.42 27.42
C PRO A 330 4.30 3.57 27.90
N ARG A 331 4.45 3.70 29.22
CA ARG A 331 5.73 3.71 29.91
C ARG A 331 5.78 2.59 30.94
N VAL A 332 6.88 1.85 30.96
CA VAL A 332 7.18 0.85 31.98
C VAL A 332 8.34 1.36 32.81
N ASP A 333 8.09 1.67 34.08
CA ASP A 333 9.09 2.24 34.96
C ASP A 333 10.24 1.25 35.26
N GLY A 334 11.42 1.80 35.53
CA GLY A 334 12.63 1.08 35.84
C GLY A 334 13.48 1.82 36.89
N ASP A 335 14.46 1.11 37.44
CA ASP A 335 15.34 1.63 38.50
C ASP A 335 16.34 2.70 37.99
N SER A 336 16.39 2.87 36.67
CA SER A 336 17.17 3.90 35.97
C SER A 336 16.50 4.27 34.66
N LEU A 337 16.93 5.39 34.06
CA LEU A 337 16.47 5.82 32.73
C LEU A 337 16.68 4.72 31.66
N ILE A 338 17.85 4.08 31.68
CA ILE A 338 18.15 2.99 30.74
C ILE A 338 17.25 1.77 30.99
N ALA A 339 17.01 1.45 32.27
CA ALA A 339 16.09 0.35 32.61
C ALA A 339 14.66 0.63 32.17
N MET A 340 14.18 1.86 32.34
CA MET A 340 12.88 2.31 31.82
C MET A 340 12.80 2.17 30.30
N TYR A 341 13.79 2.63 29.54
CA TYR A 341 13.85 2.47 28.10
C TYR A 341 13.80 0.99 27.67
N ARG A 342 14.62 0.15 28.29
CA ARG A 342 14.68 -1.30 27.99
C ARG A 342 13.34 -1.99 28.27
N LYS A 343 12.74 -1.74 29.44
CA LYS A 343 11.47 -2.35 29.86
C LYS A 343 10.34 -1.89 28.92
N THR A 344 10.24 -0.58 28.64
CA THR A 344 9.20 -0.02 27.78
C THR A 344 9.30 -0.56 26.35
N ARG A 345 10.49 -0.48 25.72
CA ARG A 345 10.69 -0.96 24.35
C ARG A 345 10.58 -2.49 24.26
N GLY A 346 11.06 -3.18 25.29
CA GLY A 346 10.96 -4.65 25.41
C GLY A 346 9.51 -5.14 25.47
N ALA A 347 8.65 -4.46 26.21
CA ALA A 347 7.23 -4.79 26.33
C ALA A 347 6.39 -4.30 25.13
N GLY A 348 6.76 -3.14 24.56
CA GLY A 348 5.95 -2.46 23.55
C GLY A 348 6.16 -2.92 22.12
N PHE A 349 7.39 -3.34 21.75
CA PHE A 349 7.68 -3.84 20.40
C PHE A 349 7.56 -5.34 20.28
N GLY A 350 7.02 -5.80 19.15
CA GLY A 350 6.96 -7.21 18.76
C GLY A 350 8.31 -7.76 18.27
N PRO A 351 8.37 -9.08 18.03
CA PRO A 351 9.63 -9.77 17.69
C PRO A 351 10.27 -9.28 16.38
N GLU A 352 9.49 -9.07 15.33
CA GLU A 352 10.00 -8.65 14.01
C GLU A 352 10.56 -7.22 14.06
N VAL A 353 9.86 -6.30 14.72
CA VAL A 353 10.35 -4.92 14.91
C VAL A 353 11.65 -4.90 15.70
N LYS A 354 11.73 -5.68 16.77
CA LYS A 354 12.97 -5.82 17.56
C LYS A 354 14.13 -6.34 16.71
N ARG A 355 13.89 -7.37 15.88
CA ARG A 355 14.89 -7.92 14.96
C ARG A 355 15.42 -6.84 14.02
N ARG A 356 14.52 -6.08 13.37
CA ARG A 356 14.93 -5.02 12.44
C ARG A 356 15.64 -3.86 13.11
N ILE A 357 15.24 -3.47 14.33
CA ILE A 357 15.96 -2.46 15.12
C ILE A 357 17.39 -2.91 15.43
N VAL A 358 17.58 -4.17 15.87
CA VAL A 358 18.91 -4.72 16.18
C VAL A 358 19.79 -4.77 14.93
N LEU A 359 19.23 -5.29 13.80
CA LEU A 359 19.96 -5.32 12.52
C LEU A 359 20.34 -3.91 12.05
N GLY A 360 19.42 -2.96 12.12
CA GLY A 360 19.69 -1.58 11.71
C GLY A 360 20.72 -0.88 12.61
N THR A 361 20.67 -1.12 13.90
CA THR A 361 21.68 -0.62 14.85
C THR A 361 23.07 -1.18 14.53
N TYR A 362 23.16 -2.46 14.19
CA TYR A 362 24.41 -3.08 13.75
C TYR A 362 24.94 -2.45 12.45
N VAL A 363 24.09 -2.30 11.45
CA VAL A 363 24.42 -1.69 10.14
C VAL A 363 24.94 -0.26 10.29
N LEU A 364 24.43 0.51 11.27
CA LEU A 364 24.82 1.90 11.52
C LEU A 364 25.96 2.05 12.53
N SER A 365 26.46 0.96 13.12
CA SER A 365 27.52 1.02 14.13
C SER A 365 28.89 1.34 13.52
N ALA A 366 29.79 1.86 14.35
CA ALA A 366 31.15 2.22 13.95
C ALA A 366 31.89 1.03 13.30
N GLY A 367 32.53 1.26 12.17
CA GLY A 367 33.19 0.26 11.34
C GLY A 367 32.31 -0.53 10.39
N TYR A 368 30.96 -0.47 10.55
CA TYR A 368 30.01 -1.18 9.66
C TYR A 368 29.20 -0.24 8.76
N TYR A 369 29.09 1.03 9.11
CA TYR A 369 28.35 2.03 8.34
C TYR A 369 28.80 2.08 6.88
N ASP A 370 30.10 2.20 6.61
CA ASP A 370 30.65 2.25 5.26
C ASP A 370 30.51 0.92 4.53
N ALA A 371 30.73 -0.19 5.25
CA ALA A 371 30.72 -1.53 4.68
C ALA A 371 29.31 -1.99 4.29
N TYR A 372 28.26 -1.54 5.00
CA TYR A 372 26.90 -1.95 4.79
C TYR A 372 26.01 -0.81 4.29
N TYR A 373 25.80 0.26 5.07
CA TYR A 373 24.84 1.29 4.71
C TYR A 373 25.23 2.06 3.45
N LEU A 374 26.46 2.58 3.40
CA LEU A 374 26.95 3.28 2.20
C LEU A 374 27.04 2.38 0.98
N LYS A 375 27.46 1.13 1.16
CA LYS A 375 27.47 0.13 0.09
C LYS A 375 26.03 -0.14 -0.40
N GLY A 376 25.07 -0.28 0.51
CA GLY A 376 23.64 -0.43 0.18
C GLY A 376 23.12 0.75 -0.63
N GLN A 377 23.48 2.00 -0.27
CA GLN A 377 23.08 3.18 -1.04
C GLN A 377 23.70 3.21 -2.45
N LYS A 378 24.96 2.76 -2.61
CA LYS A 378 25.60 2.61 -3.91
C LYS A 378 24.89 1.57 -4.80
N VAL A 379 24.54 0.41 -4.23
CA VAL A 379 23.80 -0.64 -4.96
C VAL A 379 22.38 -0.16 -5.30
N ARG A 380 21.71 0.56 -4.39
CA ARG A 380 20.42 1.22 -4.69
C ARG A 380 20.52 2.15 -5.92
N ALA A 381 21.62 2.92 -6.03
CA ALA A 381 21.84 3.79 -7.20
C ALA A 381 22.00 2.99 -8.50
N LEU A 382 22.66 1.82 -8.46
CA LEU A 382 22.78 0.92 -9.61
C LEU A 382 21.43 0.32 -10.00
N ILE A 383 20.64 -0.16 -9.04
CA ILE A 383 19.28 -0.65 -9.29
C ILE A 383 18.44 0.45 -9.96
N ALA A 384 18.50 1.68 -9.45
CA ALA A 384 17.78 2.80 -10.05
C ALA A 384 18.29 3.15 -11.45
N GLN A 385 19.58 2.92 -11.74
CA GLN A 385 20.17 3.10 -13.07
C GLN A 385 19.64 2.08 -14.07
N ASP A 386 19.56 0.79 -13.71
CA ASP A 386 18.97 -0.25 -14.57
C ASP A 386 17.59 0.18 -15.10
N PHE A 387 16.73 0.66 -14.21
CA PHE A 387 15.41 1.15 -14.60
C PHE A 387 15.47 2.40 -15.50
N ARG A 388 16.35 3.37 -15.18
CA ARG A 388 16.50 4.56 -16.05
C ARG A 388 16.91 4.20 -17.46
N GLU A 389 17.84 3.26 -17.62
CA GLU A 389 18.30 2.76 -18.94
C GLU A 389 17.19 1.98 -19.66
N ALA A 390 16.43 1.17 -18.93
CA ALA A 390 15.31 0.44 -19.51
C ALA A 390 14.22 1.42 -20.02
N PHE A 391 13.86 2.45 -19.24
CA PHE A 391 12.86 3.45 -19.63
C PHE A 391 13.29 4.39 -20.77
N GLN A 392 14.54 4.34 -21.22
CA GLN A 392 14.94 4.98 -22.50
C GLN A 392 14.43 4.20 -23.71
N LYS A 393 14.06 2.92 -23.54
CA LYS A 393 13.66 1.99 -24.62
C LYS A 393 12.18 1.62 -24.56
N VAL A 394 11.58 1.66 -23.36
CA VAL A 394 10.21 1.20 -23.11
C VAL A 394 9.38 2.24 -22.35
N ASP A 395 8.05 2.21 -22.54
CA ASP A 395 7.10 3.11 -21.87
C ASP A 395 6.69 2.63 -20.48
N ALA A 396 6.63 1.31 -20.28
CA ALA A 396 6.32 0.66 -19.03
C ALA A 396 7.06 -0.68 -18.91
N ILE A 397 7.21 -1.19 -17.68
CA ILE A 397 7.79 -2.49 -17.39
C ILE A 397 6.74 -3.34 -16.71
N VAL A 398 6.55 -4.58 -17.16
CA VAL A 398 5.56 -5.51 -16.62
C VAL A 398 6.27 -6.71 -15.99
N THR A 399 5.83 -7.06 -14.77
CA THR A 399 6.41 -8.14 -13.97
C THR A 399 5.31 -8.87 -13.18
N PRO A 400 5.58 -10.05 -12.61
CA PRO A 400 4.77 -10.56 -11.50
C PRO A 400 4.82 -9.59 -10.31
N THR A 401 3.74 -9.52 -9.52
CA THR A 401 3.76 -8.73 -8.28
C THR A 401 4.50 -9.50 -7.16
N SER A 402 4.27 -10.80 -7.04
CA SER A 402 4.92 -11.69 -6.08
C SER A 402 5.26 -13.02 -6.76
N PRO A 403 6.33 -13.71 -6.34
CA PRO A 403 6.68 -15.03 -6.90
C PRO A 403 5.71 -16.14 -6.47
N VAL A 404 4.85 -15.89 -5.48
CA VAL A 404 3.93 -16.86 -4.89
C VAL A 404 2.53 -16.27 -4.74
N PRO A 405 1.47 -17.10 -4.73
CA PRO A 405 0.13 -16.67 -4.32
C PRO A 405 0.08 -16.49 -2.80
N ALA A 406 -1.07 -16.04 -2.27
CA ALA A 406 -1.30 -15.96 -0.84
C ALA A 406 -1.02 -17.33 -0.17
N PHE A 407 -0.08 -17.38 0.77
CA PHE A 407 0.30 -18.57 1.53
C PHE A 407 -0.55 -18.71 2.80
N LYS A 408 -0.51 -19.88 3.46
CA LYS A 408 -1.32 -20.14 4.66
C LYS A 408 -0.87 -19.31 5.85
N LEU A 409 -1.80 -18.97 6.72
CA LEU A 409 -1.50 -18.35 8.01
C LEU A 409 -0.57 -19.28 8.81
N GLY A 410 0.48 -18.71 9.41
CA GLY A 410 1.50 -19.42 10.18
C GLY A 410 2.59 -20.12 9.36
N GLU A 411 2.46 -20.21 8.04
CA GLU A 411 3.38 -20.99 7.19
C GLU A 411 4.81 -20.44 7.18
N ARG A 412 4.99 -19.11 7.26
CA ARG A 412 6.30 -18.45 7.11
C ARG A 412 6.77 -17.66 8.32
N VAL A 413 6.05 -17.70 9.43
CA VAL A 413 6.38 -16.91 10.64
C VAL A 413 7.75 -17.27 11.24
N ASN A 414 8.21 -18.51 11.04
CA ASN A 414 9.49 -19.01 11.53
C ASN A 414 10.62 -18.95 10.49
N ASP A 415 10.34 -18.51 9.26
CA ASP A 415 11.33 -18.35 8.19
C ASP A 415 11.29 -16.91 7.63
N PRO A 416 12.03 -15.98 8.27
CA PRO A 416 12.06 -14.59 7.82
C PRO A 416 12.55 -14.43 6.37
N LEU A 417 13.45 -15.29 5.91
CA LEU A 417 14.01 -15.19 4.55
C LEU A 417 12.94 -15.51 3.50
N GLN A 418 12.17 -16.59 3.68
CA GLN A 418 11.05 -16.91 2.78
C GLN A 418 9.97 -15.84 2.82
N MET A 419 9.71 -15.22 3.98
CA MET A 419 8.81 -14.08 4.08
C MET A 419 9.31 -12.91 3.22
N TYR A 420 10.60 -12.58 3.32
CA TYR A 420 11.23 -11.47 2.60
C TYR A 420 11.28 -11.70 1.08
N LEU A 421 11.49 -12.94 0.64
CA LEU A 421 11.50 -13.31 -0.78
C LEU A 421 10.13 -13.13 -1.46
N ALA A 422 9.03 -13.06 -0.72
CA ALA A 422 7.72 -12.74 -1.28
C ALA A 422 7.65 -11.34 -1.91
N ASP A 423 8.55 -10.43 -1.51
CA ASP A 423 8.61 -9.05 -1.99
C ASP A 423 9.71 -8.81 -3.04
N ILE A 424 10.40 -9.85 -3.52
CA ILE A 424 11.56 -9.72 -4.41
C ILE A 424 11.28 -8.87 -5.67
N TYR A 425 10.06 -8.94 -6.20
CA TYR A 425 9.66 -8.22 -7.41
C TYR A 425 9.12 -6.82 -7.14
N THR A 426 8.80 -6.48 -5.91
CA THR A 426 8.26 -5.17 -5.55
C THR A 426 9.34 -4.23 -5.00
N VAL A 427 10.35 -4.74 -4.29
CA VAL A 427 11.38 -3.92 -3.63
C VAL A 427 12.26 -3.14 -4.62
N THR A 428 12.49 -3.67 -5.81
CA THR A 428 13.32 -3.01 -6.84
C THR A 428 12.75 -1.66 -7.25
N GLY A 429 11.46 -1.61 -7.60
CA GLY A 429 10.76 -0.36 -7.93
C GLY A 429 10.67 0.60 -6.73
N SER A 430 10.58 0.06 -5.50
CA SER A 430 10.63 0.87 -4.28
C SER A 430 12.00 1.52 -4.10
N LEU A 431 13.10 0.77 -4.24
CA LEU A 431 14.48 1.26 -4.18
C LEU A 431 14.76 2.31 -5.27
N ALA A 432 14.24 2.10 -6.47
CA ALA A 432 14.40 3.02 -7.60
C ALA A 432 13.49 4.27 -7.53
N GLY A 433 12.56 4.34 -6.59
CA GLY A 433 11.67 5.49 -6.42
C GLY A 433 10.52 5.57 -7.44
N LEU A 434 10.20 4.49 -8.15
CA LEU A 434 9.26 4.45 -9.27
C LEU A 434 7.80 4.31 -8.85
N PRO A 435 6.83 4.75 -9.66
CA PRO A 435 5.43 4.39 -9.50
C PRO A 435 5.19 2.95 -9.94
N GLY A 436 4.29 2.24 -9.27
CA GLY A 436 3.90 0.89 -9.65
C GLY A 436 2.50 0.54 -9.17
N ILE A 437 1.76 -0.18 -10.01
CA ILE A 437 0.44 -0.72 -9.69
C ILE A 437 0.46 -2.24 -9.79
N SER A 438 -0.24 -2.92 -8.90
CA SER A 438 -0.63 -4.32 -9.07
C SER A 438 -2.08 -4.38 -9.50
N VAL A 439 -2.36 -5.14 -10.56
CA VAL A 439 -3.72 -5.40 -11.04
C VAL A 439 -3.97 -6.90 -11.13
N PRO A 440 -5.18 -7.39 -10.85
CA PRO A 440 -5.49 -8.82 -10.96
C PRO A 440 -5.26 -9.34 -12.39
N CYS A 441 -4.59 -10.49 -12.52
CA CYS A 441 -4.36 -11.18 -13.79
C CYS A 441 -4.73 -12.67 -13.70
N GLY A 442 -5.91 -12.97 -13.19
CA GLY A 442 -6.44 -14.33 -13.07
C GLY A 442 -6.31 -14.92 -11.66
N ARG A 443 -6.68 -16.21 -11.57
CA ARG A 443 -6.73 -16.96 -10.30
C ARG A 443 -6.17 -18.37 -10.48
N ILE A 444 -5.31 -18.80 -9.55
CA ILE A 444 -4.84 -20.18 -9.48
C ILE A 444 -5.96 -21.04 -8.90
N GLY A 445 -6.31 -22.13 -9.60
CA GLY A 445 -7.39 -23.03 -9.19
C GLY A 445 -8.75 -22.34 -9.05
N GLY A 446 -8.99 -21.25 -9.78
CA GLY A 446 -10.21 -20.44 -9.69
C GLY A 446 -10.39 -19.68 -8.38
N LYS A 447 -9.44 -19.76 -7.45
CA LYS A 447 -9.59 -19.23 -6.09
C LYS A 447 -8.54 -18.16 -5.75
N LEU A 448 -7.25 -18.47 -5.87
CA LEU A 448 -6.16 -17.60 -5.38
C LEU A 448 -5.78 -16.55 -6.44
N PRO A 449 -6.00 -15.26 -6.17
CA PRO A 449 -5.66 -14.20 -7.12
C PRO A 449 -4.15 -14.13 -7.39
N VAL A 450 -3.80 -13.70 -8.60
CA VAL A 450 -2.45 -13.35 -9.04
C VAL A 450 -2.44 -11.91 -9.51
N GLY A 451 -1.39 -11.16 -9.18
CA GLY A 451 -1.21 -9.77 -9.59
C GLY A 451 -0.17 -9.62 -10.70
N LEU A 452 -0.54 -8.93 -11.75
CA LEU A 452 0.38 -8.36 -12.75
C LEU A 452 0.81 -6.98 -12.26
N GLN A 453 2.11 -6.74 -12.18
CA GLN A 453 2.66 -5.45 -11.76
C GLN A 453 3.10 -4.64 -12.98
N VAL A 454 2.74 -3.36 -12.99
CA VAL A 454 3.17 -2.39 -14.00
C VAL A 454 3.98 -1.30 -13.33
N PHE A 455 5.22 -1.11 -13.73
CA PHE A 455 6.07 0.02 -13.37
C PHE A 455 6.10 1.06 -14.48
N GLY A 456 6.17 2.33 -14.11
CA GLY A 456 6.45 3.46 -15.01
C GLY A 456 7.73 4.19 -14.67
N PRO A 457 8.21 5.09 -15.55
CA PRO A 457 9.29 6.00 -15.21
C PRO A 457 8.89 6.89 -14.03
N ALA A 458 9.87 7.51 -13.38
CA ALA A 458 9.61 8.45 -12.29
C ALA A 458 8.58 9.51 -12.70
N PHE A 459 7.55 9.70 -11.88
CA PHE A 459 6.41 10.58 -12.14
C PHE A 459 5.55 10.22 -13.37
N GLY A 460 5.66 8.99 -13.85
CA GLY A 460 4.87 8.45 -14.96
C GLY A 460 3.58 7.74 -14.53
N GLU A 461 2.94 8.16 -13.43
CA GLU A 461 1.71 7.57 -12.89
C GLU A 461 0.62 7.44 -13.95
N ALA A 462 0.44 8.47 -14.79
CA ALA A 462 -0.57 8.46 -15.85
C ALA A 462 -0.38 7.34 -16.87
N LYS A 463 0.88 7.02 -17.26
CA LYS A 463 1.18 5.89 -18.16
C LYS A 463 0.87 4.55 -17.50
N VAL A 464 1.24 4.40 -16.22
CA VAL A 464 0.99 3.18 -15.43
C VAL A 464 -0.49 2.91 -15.31
N LEU A 465 -1.26 3.92 -14.91
CA LEU A 465 -2.71 3.84 -14.74
C LEU A 465 -3.43 3.56 -16.07
N ARG A 466 -3.01 4.22 -17.16
CA ARG A 466 -3.55 3.97 -18.50
C ARG A 466 -3.39 2.52 -18.95
N LEU A 467 -2.18 1.96 -18.82
CA LEU A 467 -1.91 0.57 -19.20
C LEU A 467 -2.69 -0.41 -18.33
N ALA A 468 -2.69 -0.18 -17.01
CA ALA A 468 -3.40 -1.00 -16.03
C ALA A 468 -4.93 -0.97 -16.28
N HIS A 469 -5.51 0.21 -16.55
CA HIS A 469 -6.94 0.36 -16.86
C HIS A 469 -7.30 -0.36 -18.16
N ALA A 470 -6.53 -0.17 -19.23
CA ALA A 470 -6.76 -0.85 -20.48
C ALA A 470 -6.68 -2.39 -20.33
N PHE A 471 -5.71 -2.89 -19.54
CA PHE A 471 -5.59 -4.31 -19.22
C PHE A 471 -6.81 -4.84 -18.44
N GLU A 472 -7.28 -4.09 -17.45
CA GLU A 472 -8.50 -4.41 -16.68
C GLU A 472 -9.73 -4.49 -17.59
N GLN A 473 -9.93 -3.48 -18.46
CA GLN A 473 -11.07 -3.43 -19.41
C GLN A 473 -11.00 -4.54 -20.46
N ALA A 474 -9.82 -5.02 -20.82
CA ALA A 474 -9.63 -6.15 -21.73
C ALA A 474 -9.89 -7.53 -21.07
N GLY A 475 -10.32 -7.56 -19.80
CA GLY A 475 -10.63 -8.79 -19.07
C GLY A 475 -9.44 -9.43 -18.37
N GLY A 476 -8.38 -8.70 -18.09
CA GLY A 476 -7.18 -9.21 -17.42
C GLY A 476 -7.44 -9.95 -16.10
N ALA A 477 -8.42 -9.52 -15.32
CA ALA A 477 -8.78 -10.17 -14.07
C ALA A 477 -9.44 -11.57 -14.24
N ALA A 478 -9.91 -11.89 -15.44
CA ALA A 478 -10.61 -13.16 -15.75
C ALA A 478 -9.69 -14.24 -16.37
N LEU A 479 -8.38 -13.98 -16.51
CA LEU A 479 -7.39 -14.89 -17.10
C LEU A 479 -7.18 -16.22 -16.34
#